data_346506d5edca08725b69957758761ac4
#
_entry.id   346506d5edca08725b69957758761ac4
#
_cell.length_a   1.000
_cell.length_b   1.000
_cell.length_c   1.000
_cell.angle_alpha   90.00
_cell.angle_beta   90.00
_cell.angle_gamma   90.00
#
_symmetry.space_group_name_H-M   'P 1'
#
loop_
_entity.id
_entity.type
_entity.pdbx_description
1 polymer ?
#
loop_
_entity_poly.entity_id
_entity_poly.type
_entity_poly.pdbx_seq_one_letter_code
_entity_poly.pdbx_strand_id
1 'polypeptide(L)'
;KVDTRLNVRESGSTSARIVGTLPAKALCFVIADADQEWVYIESGDVRGFVRTDYLQQGKEALEYVTGTGEDQMKLADQVIDPSENEAFPYKKETVYEVKTSTGNGIITFAKQFVGRPYVWGGNSLTDGIDCSHFAWQILTRCGAYDGEYTTSGGWRSLGTEVASLDEARAGDVICYNGHVALYDGEGKIVEALNENAGITCDRPVDCDTILTIRRFAADDEIGETNAE
;
A
#
# COMPACT_ATOMS: atom_id res chain seq x y z
N LYS A 1 30.07 -4.35 4.29
CA LYS A 1 30.45 -5.71 4.72
C LYS A 1 31.29 -6.47 3.67
N VAL A 2 31.41 -5.96 2.45
CA VAL A 2 32.27 -6.54 1.41
C VAL A 2 33.58 -5.77 1.35
N ASP A 3 34.69 -6.49 1.28
CA ASP A 3 36.05 -5.91 1.15
C ASP A 3 36.43 -5.62 -0.32
N THR A 4 35.55 -5.96 -1.25
CA THR A 4 35.75 -5.81 -2.70
C THR A 4 34.63 -4.98 -3.32
N ARG A 5 34.05 -5.45 -4.41
CA ARG A 5 32.93 -4.79 -5.10
C ARG A 5 31.65 -5.63 -4.98
N LEU A 6 30.52 -4.98 -4.78
CA LEU A 6 29.19 -5.61 -4.82
C LEU A 6 28.51 -5.30 -6.15
N ASN A 7 28.05 -6.33 -6.85
CA ASN A 7 27.33 -6.16 -8.11
C ASN A 7 25.92 -5.60 -7.83
N VAL A 8 25.56 -4.56 -8.58
CA VAL A 8 24.21 -4.05 -8.71
C VAL A 8 23.59 -4.69 -9.95
N ARG A 9 22.41 -5.29 -9.82
CA ARG A 9 21.80 -6.13 -10.85
C ARG A 9 20.48 -5.59 -11.33
N GLU A 10 20.09 -5.96 -12.52
CA GLU A 10 18.86 -5.54 -13.17
C GLU A 10 17.59 -6.16 -12.55
N SER A 11 17.71 -7.27 -11.83
CA SER A 11 16.65 -7.89 -11.04
C SER A 11 17.20 -8.58 -9.79
N GLY A 12 16.35 -8.99 -8.85
CA GLY A 12 16.70 -9.71 -7.62
C GLY A 12 17.16 -11.15 -7.87
N SER A 13 18.18 -11.33 -8.71
CA SER A 13 18.74 -12.65 -9.04
C SER A 13 20.24 -12.59 -9.26
N THR A 14 20.96 -13.61 -8.80
CA THR A 14 22.41 -13.74 -9.05
C THR A 14 22.74 -13.97 -10.52
N SER A 15 21.80 -14.42 -11.33
CA SER A 15 21.94 -14.59 -12.80
C SER A 15 21.57 -13.35 -13.60
N ALA A 16 20.97 -12.33 -12.97
CA ALA A 16 20.58 -11.10 -13.65
C ALA A 16 21.79 -10.30 -14.14
N ARG A 17 21.58 -9.53 -15.21
CA ARG A 17 22.59 -8.63 -15.80
C ARG A 17 23.14 -7.68 -14.72
N ILE A 18 24.43 -7.42 -14.74
CA ILE A 18 25.07 -6.46 -13.87
C ILE A 18 24.95 -5.08 -14.54
N VAL A 19 24.33 -4.13 -13.82
CA VAL A 19 24.08 -2.75 -14.28
C VAL A 19 25.05 -1.75 -13.67
N GLY A 20 25.66 -2.11 -12.55
CA GLY A 20 26.67 -1.32 -11.87
C GLY A 20 27.42 -2.13 -10.82
N THR A 21 28.41 -1.49 -10.18
CA THR A 21 29.14 -2.09 -9.06
C THR A 21 29.34 -1.08 -7.94
N LEU A 22 29.08 -1.47 -6.72
CA LEU A 22 29.35 -0.69 -5.50
C LEU A 22 30.77 -1.00 -5.01
N PRO A 23 31.70 -0.05 -4.98
CA PRO A 23 32.96 -0.21 -4.27
C PRO A 23 32.75 -0.50 -2.78
N ALA A 24 33.72 -1.09 -2.12
CA ALA A 24 33.67 -1.25 -0.66
C ALA A 24 33.41 0.11 0.02
N LYS A 25 32.45 0.12 0.96
CA LYS A 25 32.02 1.31 1.71
C LYS A 25 31.42 2.43 0.82
N ALA A 26 30.90 2.11 -0.35
CA ALA A 26 30.15 3.05 -1.15
C ALA A 26 28.78 3.35 -0.53
N LEU A 27 28.30 4.56 -0.75
CA LEU A 27 26.97 5.01 -0.36
C LEU A 27 25.95 4.53 -1.38
N CYS A 28 24.86 3.99 -0.89
CA CYS A 28 23.65 3.77 -1.67
C CYS A 28 22.41 4.05 -0.82
N PHE A 29 21.35 4.50 -1.47
CA PHE A 29 20.06 4.72 -0.85
C PHE A 29 19.14 3.54 -1.18
N VAL A 30 18.52 2.93 -0.17
CA VAL A 30 17.49 1.92 -0.37
C VAL A 30 16.20 2.65 -0.75
N ILE A 31 15.72 2.43 -1.97
CA ILE A 31 14.50 3.06 -2.50
C ILE A 31 13.28 2.16 -2.26
N ALA A 32 13.46 0.85 -2.39
CA ALA A 32 12.40 -0.12 -2.13
C ALA A 32 12.96 -1.48 -1.70
N ASP A 33 12.24 -2.17 -0.82
CA ASP A 33 12.49 -3.59 -0.57
C ASP A 33 11.90 -4.39 -1.73
N ALA A 34 12.70 -5.26 -2.36
CA ALA A 34 12.23 -6.15 -3.40
C ALA A 34 11.65 -7.45 -2.78
N ASP A 35 12.42 -8.03 -1.86
CA ASP A 35 12.06 -9.17 -1.01
C ASP A 35 12.96 -9.20 0.23
N GLN A 36 12.97 -10.30 0.99
CA GLN A 36 13.83 -10.41 2.19
C GLN A 36 15.32 -10.48 1.87
N GLU A 37 15.71 -10.97 0.69
CA GLU A 37 17.10 -11.13 0.29
C GLU A 37 17.64 -9.98 -0.56
N TRP A 38 16.76 -9.28 -1.27
CA TRP A 38 17.12 -8.25 -2.24
C TRP A 38 16.47 -6.92 -1.92
N VAL A 39 17.22 -5.83 -2.11
CA VAL A 39 16.71 -4.46 -2.04
C VAL A 39 17.04 -3.72 -3.32
N TYR A 40 16.16 -2.81 -3.71
CA TYR A 40 16.38 -1.91 -4.83
C TYR A 40 17.03 -0.63 -4.34
N ILE A 41 18.16 -0.28 -4.93
CA ILE A 41 18.99 0.84 -4.49
C ILE A 41 19.25 1.85 -5.60
N GLU A 42 19.60 3.07 -5.16
CA GLU A 42 20.21 4.11 -6.00
C GLU A 42 21.56 4.50 -5.41
N SER A 43 22.57 4.67 -6.30
CA SER A 43 23.90 5.17 -5.94
C SER A 43 24.48 5.91 -7.14
N GLY A 44 24.46 7.24 -7.12
CA GLY A 44 24.73 8.06 -8.29
C GLY A 44 23.75 7.75 -9.43
N ASP A 45 24.27 7.54 -10.63
CA ASP A 45 23.46 7.21 -11.82
C ASP A 45 23.15 5.71 -11.95
N VAL A 46 23.45 4.92 -10.93
CA VAL A 46 23.19 3.47 -10.92
C VAL A 46 21.97 3.15 -10.07
N ARG A 47 20.99 2.48 -10.67
CA ARG A 47 19.82 1.90 -9.98
C ARG A 47 19.74 0.40 -10.26
N GLY A 48 19.34 -0.38 -9.26
CA GLY A 48 19.19 -1.82 -9.40
C GLY A 48 19.14 -2.55 -8.08
N PHE A 49 19.26 -3.86 -8.15
CA PHE A 49 19.08 -4.77 -7.01
C PHE A 49 20.42 -5.22 -6.44
N VAL A 50 20.51 -5.19 -5.12
CA VAL A 50 21.65 -5.76 -4.36
C VAL A 50 21.14 -6.67 -3.26
N ARG A 51 21.97 -7.64 -2.85
CA ARG A 51 21.61 -8.48 -1.70
C ARG A 51 21.75 -7.71 -0.39
N THR A 52 20.72 -7.83 0.42
CA THR A 52 20.60 -7.18 1.74
C THR A 52 21.75 -7.55 2.68
N ASP A 53 22.22 -8.82 2.62
CA ASP A 53 23.30 -9.36 3.46
C ASP A 53 24.61 -8.56 3.39
N TYR A 54 24.86 -7.92 2.25
CA TYR A 54 26.09 -7.18 1.99
C TYR A 54 26.00 -5.70 2.36
N LEU A 55 24.80 -5.21 2.69
CA LEU A 55 24.60 -3.83 3.11
C LEU A 55 24.75 -3.67 4.63
N GLN A 56 25.24 -2.52 5.04
CA GLN A 56 25.10 -2.01 6.39
C GLN A 56 24.00 -0.96 6.38
N GLN A 57 23.04 -1.10 7.25
CA GLN A 57 21.85 -0.23 7.32
C GLN A 57 21.63 0.27 8.74
N GLY A 58 20.71 1.22 8.90
CA GLY A 58 20.29 1.74 10.18
C GLY A 58 21.31 2.68 10.83
N LYS A 59 21.32 2.71 12.16
CA LYS A 59 22.07 3.70 12.94
C LYS A 59 23.59 3.67 12.65
N GLU A 60 24.18 2.51 12.55
CA GLU A 60 25.63 2.37 12.29
C GLU A 60 26.02 2.88 10.89
N ALA A 61 25.18 2.65 9.89
CA ALA A 61 25.40 3.20 8.55
C ALA A 61 25.30 4.73 8.57
N LEU A 62 24.30 5.27 9.27
CA LEU A 62 24.11 6.72 9.38
C LEU A 62 25.29 7.38 10.12
N GLU A 63 25.77 6.80 11.20
CA GLU A 63 26.94 7.29 11.95
C GLU A 63 28.20 7.29 11.08
N TYR A 64 28.38 6.24 10.25
CA TYR A 64 29.53 6.17 9.34
C TYR A 64 29.45 7.26 8.25
N VAL A 65 28.30 7.44 7.62
CA VAL A 65 28.07 8.47 6.58
C VAL A 65 28.27 9.88 7.17
N THR A 66 27.67 10.14 8.33
CA THR A 66 27.78 11.44 9.01
C THR A 66 29.23 11.75 9.42
N GLY A 67 29.96 10.74 9.90
CA GLY A 67 31.37 10.90 10.32
C GLY A 67 32.32 11.06 9.16
N THR A 68 32.00 10.52 7.98
CA THR A 68 32.84 10.62 6.77
C THR A 68 32.51 11.89 5.98
N GLY A 69 31.26 12.32 5.97
CA GLY A 69 30.70 13.32 5.06
C GLY A 69 30.14 12.66 3.80
N GLU A 70 28.86 12.92 3.51
CA GLU A 70 28.15 12.31 2.37
C GLU A 70 28.83 12.60 1.02
N ASP A 71 29.33 13.81 0.85
CA ASP A 71 30.06 14.28 -0.32
C ASP A 71 31.44 13.62 -0.53
N GLN A 72 31.96 12.98 0.50
CA GLN A 72 33.22 12.23 0.47
C GLN A 72 33.02 10.71 0.24
N MET A 73 31.77 10.28 0.21
CA MET A 73 31.46 8.87 0.00
C MET A 73 31.64 8.47 -1.47
N LYS A 74 32.13 7.27 -1.69
CA LYS A 74 32.16 6.67 -3.02
C LYS A 74 30.72 6.31 -3.42
N LEU A 75 30.43 6.45 -4.71
CA LEU A 75 29.20 5.99 -5.33
C LEU A 75 29.44 4.75 -6.19
N ALA A 76 28.39 4.19 -6.75
CA ALA A 76 28.50 3.06 -7.66
C ALA A 76 29.20 3.44 -8.97
N ASP A 77 30.01 2.52 -9.49
CA ASP A 77 30.52 2.61 -10.85
C ASP A 77 29.46 2.04 -11.82
N GLN A 78 29.10 2.81 -12.82
CA GLN A 78 28.15 2.41 -13.87
C GLN A 78 28.79 1.37 -14.79
N VAL A 79 28.06 0.32 -15.16
CA VAL A 79 28.48 -0.75 -16.09
C VAL A 79 27.78 -0.63 -17.43
N ILE A 80 26.50 -0.21 -17.42
CA ILE A 80 25.70 0.02 -18.63
C ILE A 80 25.08 1.42 -18.58
N ASP A 81 24.66 1.95 -19.73
CA ASP A 81 23.92 3.21 -19.78
C ASP A 81 22.58 3.08 -19.03
N PRO A 82 22.17 4.10 -18.23
CA PRO A 82 20.87 4.09 -17.55
C PRO A 82 19.67 3.84 -18.48
N SER A 83 19.75 4.27 -19.73
CA SER A 83 18.69 4.04 -20.73
C SER A 83 18.58 2.58 -21.19
N GLU A 84 19.64 1.80 -21.00
CA GLU A 84 19.68 0.36 -21.29
C GLU A 84 19.32 -0.51 -20.06
N ASN A 85 19.17 0.10 -18.89
CA ASN A 85 18.89 -0.58 -17.63
C ASN A 85 17.39 -0.73 -17.42
N GLU A 86 16.85 -1.91 -17.61
CA GLU A 86 15.42 -2.19 -17.42
C GLU A 86 14.97 -1.99 -15.95
N ALA A 87 15.90 -2.08 -15.00
CA ALA A 87 15.61 -1.78 -13.59
C ALA A 87 15.51 -0.27 -13.28
N PHE A 88 16.01 0.60 -14.15
CA PHE A 88 16.07 2.04 -13.84
C PHE A 88 14.71 2.69 -13.55
N PRO A 89 13.62 2.33 -14.26
CA PRO A 89 12.28 2.80 -13.96
C PRO A 89 11.52 1.96 -12.91
N TYR A 90 12.20 1.05 -12.20
CA TYR A 90 11.55 0.12 -11.28
C TYR A 90 10.65 0.85 -10.28
N LYS A 91 9.38 0.45 -10.28
CA LYS A 91 8.42 0.80 -9.24
C LYS A 91 8.02 -0.49 -8.54
N LYS A 92 8.20 -0.55 -7.23
CA LYS A 92 7.71 -1.67 -6.45
C LYS A 92 6.19 -1.73 -6.61
N GLU A 93 5.67 -2.80 -7.20
CA GLU A 93 4.25 -3.12 -7.04
C GLU A 93 4.04 -3.57 -5.59
N THR A 94 3.39 -2.74 -4.81
CA THR A 94 2.93 -3.17 -3.49
C THR A 94 1.77 -4.15 -3.71
N VAL A 95 2.02 -5.44 -3.48
CA VAL A 95 0.96 -6.45 -3.48
C VAL A 95 0.18 -6.28 -2.19
N TYR A 96 -1.03 -5.76 -2.30
CA TYR A 96 -1.95 -5.62 -1.18
C TYR A 96 -2.64 -6.97 -0.92
N GLU A 97 -2.44 -7.53 0.28
CA GLU A 97 -3.10 -8.78 0.66
C GLU A 97 -4.59 -8.58 0.88
N VAL A 98 -5.39 -9.26 0.10
CA VAL A 98 -6.83 -9.45 0.34
C VAL A 98 -7.01 -10.68 1.21
N LYS A 99 -7.54 -10.52 2.42
CA LYS A 99 -7.61 -11.64 3.38
C LYS A 99 -8.94 -12.38 3.37
N THR A 100 -10.07 -11.69 3.46
CA THR A 100 -11.41 -12.32 3.54
C THR A 100 -12.51 -11.34 3.15
N SER A 101 -13.72 -11.88 2.87
CA SER A 101 -14.96 -11.12 2.71
C SER A 101 -15.63 -10.77 4.03
N THR A 102 -15.04 -11.11 5.18
CA THR A 102 -15.52 -10.72 6.50
C THR A 102 -15.38 -9.21 6.73
N GLY A 103 -16.19 -8.65 7.60
CA GLY A 103 -16.17 -7.22 7.87
C GLY A 103 -14.79 -6.71 8.31
N ASN A 104 -14.15 -7.42 9.24
CA ASN A 104 -12.79 -7.09 9.70
C ASN A 104 -11.73 -7.24 8.59
N GLY A 105 -11.89 -8.24 7.72
CA GLY A 105 -11.00 -8.42 6.57
C GLY A 105 -11.10 -7.27 5.56
N ILE A 106 -12.32 -6.82 5.26
CA ILE A 106 -12.59 -5.66 4.39
C ILE A 106 -11.91 -4.40 4.95
N ILE A 107 -12.08 -4.12 6.24
CA ILE A 107 -11.50 -2.92 6.89
C ILE A 107 -9.97 -3.01 6.96
N THR A 108 -9.43 -4.19 7.27
CA THR A 108 -7.98 -4.41 7.27
C THR A 108 -7.38 -4.16 5.87
N PHE A 109 -8.05 -4.62 4.83
CA PHE A 109 -7.63 -4.38 3.45
C PHE A 109 -7.76 -2.89 3.07
N ALA A 110 -8.89 -2.25 3.39
CA ALA A 110 -9.11 -0.83 3.09
C ALA A 110 -8.07 0.08 3.75
N LYS A 111 -7.69 -0.20 4.99
CA LYS A 111 -6.69 0.59 5.75
C LYS A 111 -5.28 0.57 5.13
N GLN A 112 -4.95 -0.39 4.28
CA GLN A 112 -3.65 -0.43 3.57
C GLN A 112 -3.46 0.74 2.60
N PHE A 113 -4.55 1.40 2.20
CA PHE A 113 -4.53 2.50 1.23
C PHE A 113 -4.60 3.89 1.89
N VAL A 114 -4.66 3.99 3.21
CA VAL A 114 -4.68 5.27 3.93
C VAL A 114 -3.47 6.12 3.53
N GLY A 115 -3.72 7.41 3.26
CA GLY A 115 -2.72 8.36 2.78
C GLY A 115 -2.54 8.36 1.24
N ARG A 116 -3.22 7.48 0.49
CA ARG A 116 -3.23 7.52 -0.97
C ARG A 116 -4.13 8.66 -1.47
N PRO A 117 -3.86 9.20 -2.68
CA PRO A 117 -4.56 10.37 -3.16
C PRO A 117 -6.03 10.11 -3.51
N TYR A 118 -6.86 11.12 -3.32
CA TYR A 118 -8.20 11.20 -3.89
C TYR A 118 -8.14 11.85 -5.26
N VAL A 119 -8.89 11.31 -6.23
CA VAL A 119 -9.14 11.92 -7.54
C VAL A 119 -10.61 11.73 -7.89
N TRP A 120 -11.31 12.81 -8.18
CA TRP A 120 -12.71 12.75 -8.61
C TRP A 120 -12.85 11.91 -9.89
N GLY A 121 -13.69 10.87 -9.85
CA GLY A 121 -13.82 9.90 -10.95
C GLY A 121 -12.64 8.95 -11.10
N GLY A 122 -11.63 9.03 -10.25
CA GLY A 122 -10.49 8.13 -10.22
C GLY A 122 -10.86 6.73 -9.76
N ASN A 123 -10.14 5.72 -10.27
CA ASN A 123 -10.39 4.31 -10.01
C ASN A 123 -9.10 3.52 -9.71
N SER A 124 -8.07 4.17 -9.20
CA SER A 124 -6.81 3.53 -8.80
C SER A 124 -6.59 3.67 -7.31
N LEU A 125 -6.53 2.55 -6.59
CA LEU A 125 -6.28 2.54 -5.13
C LEU A 125 -4.94 3.19 -4.74
N THR A 126 -4.01 3.32 -5.66
CA THR A 126 -2.67 3.87 -5.41
C THR A 126 -2.42 5.23 -6.02
N ASP A 127 -3.02 5.52 -7.19
CA ASP A 127 -2.72 6.72 -7.98
C ASP A 127 -3.84 7.77 -7.91
N GLY A 128 -5.00 7.40 -7.37
CA GLY A 128 -6.12 8.30 -7.12
C GLY A 128 -7.49 7.66 -7.35
N ILE A 129 -8.36 7.81 -6.37
CA ILE A 129 -9.66 7.16 -6.33
C ILE A 129 -10.70 8.08 -5.68
N ASP A 130 -11.97 8.02 -6.12
CA ASP A 130 -13.07 8.65 -5.41
C ASP A 130 -13.75 7.70 -4.41
N CYS A 131 -14.68 8.22 -3.61
CA CYS A 131 -15.34 7.47 -2.55
C CYS A 131 -16.10 6.24 -3.04
N SER A 132 -16.79 6.37 -4.18
CA SER A 132 -17.62 5.29 -4.73
C SER A 132 -16.80 4.19 -5.39
N HIS A 133 -15.74 4.56 -6.11
CA HIS A 133 -14.78 3.60 -6.64
C HIS A 133 -13.98 2.92 -5.52
N PHE A 134 -13.65 3.64 -4.44
CA PHE A 134 -12.96 3.07 -3.28
C PHE A 134 -13.81 1.94 -2.65
N ALA A 135 -15.07 2.22 -2.33
CA ALA A 135 -15.97 1.19 -1.79
C ALA A 135 -16.09 -0.01 -2.75
N TRP A 136 -16.26 0.25 -4.06
CA TRP A 136 -16.35 -0.78 -5.08
C TRP A 136 -15.07 -1.64 -5.18
N GLN A 137 -13.90 -1.01 -5.28
CA GLN A 137 -12.61 -1.70 -5.39
C GLN A 137 -12.33 -2.57 -4.14
N ILE A 138 -12.59 -2.03 -2.95
CA ILE A 138 -12.35 -2.76 -1.69
C ILE A 138 -13.28 -3.97 -1.61
N LEU A 139 -14.60 -3.79 -1.77
CA LEU A 139 -15.58 -4.86 -1.64
C LEU A 139 -15.42 -5.95 -2.70
N THR A 140 -15.13 -5.56 -3.94
CA THR A 140 -14.92 -6.52 -5.04
C THR A 140 -13.65 -7.34 -4.84
N ARG A 141 -12.55 -6.70 -4.45
CA ARG A 141 -11.28 -7.39 -4.20
C ARG A 141 -11.34 -8.31 -2.98
N CYS A 142 -12.17 -7.99 -1.99
CA CYS A 142 -12.43 -8.86 -0.84
C CYS A 142 -13.44 -9.98 -1.15
N GLY A 143 -14.04 -10.00 -2.35
CA GLY A 143 -15.06 -10.98 -2.72
C GLY A 143 -16.40 -10.80 -1.98
N ALA A 144 -16.64 -9.62 -1.40
CA ALA A 144 -17.88 -9.27 -0.72
C ALA A 144 -18.94 -8.73 -1.68
N TYR A 145 -18.54 -8.25 -2.85
CA TYR A 145 -19.40 -7.75 -3.91
C TYR A 145 -18.87 -8.18 -5.28
N ASP A 146 -19.75 -8.65 -6.16
CA ASP A 146 -19.41 -9.13 -7.51
C ASP A 146 -20.11 -8.32 -8.63
N GLY A 147 -20.80 -7.23 -8.24
CA GLY A 147 -21.55 -6.38 -9.17
C GLY A 147 -20.68 -5.32 -9.85
N GLU A 148 -21.28 -4.66 -10.82
CA GLU A 148 -20.65 -3.55 -11.53
C GLU A 148 -20.51 -2.31 -10.63
N TYR A 149 -19.61 -1.40 -11.05
CA TYR A 149 -19.44 -0.12 -10.40
C TYR A 149 -20.74 0.69 -10.35
N THR A 150 -20.96 1.39 -9.26
CA THR A 150 -22.04 2.35 -9.07
C THR A 150 -21.58 3.62 -8.36
N THR A 151 -22.33 4.71 -8.53
CA THR A 151 -22.07 5.99 -7.87
C THR A 151 -22.41 5.94 -6.36
N SER A 152 -22.01 6.95 -5.61
CA SER A 152 -22.38 7.09 -4.19
C SER A 152 -23.90 7.02 -3.95
N GLY A 153 -24.70 7.51 -4.88
CA GLY A 153 -26.16 7.40 -4.83
C GLY A 153 -26.66 5.98 -5.07
N GLY A 154 -26.02 5.24 -5.97
CA GLY A 154 -26.42 3.86 -6.31
C GLY A 154 -26.17 2.86 -5.17
N TRP A 155 -25.14 3.07 -4.35
CA TRP A 155 -24.85 2.22 -3.20
C TRP A 155 -26.01 2.10 -2.22
N ARG A 156 -26.89 3.10 -2.15
CA ARG A 156 -28.06 3.13 -1.26
C ARG A 156 -29.07 2.00 -1.52
N SER A 157 -29.04 1.40 -2.70
CA SER A 157 -30.01 0.38 -3.13
C SER A 157 -29.39 -1.02 -3.23
N LEU A 158 -28.10 -1.17 -2.92
CA LEU A 158 -27.37 -2.43 -3.03
C LEU A 158 -27.16 -3.08 -1.67
N GLY A 159 -26.85 -4.38 -1.67
CA GLY A 159 -26.60 -5.16 -0.46
C GLY A 159 -27.81 -5.27 0.48
N THR A 160 -27.60 -5.70 1.69
CA THR A 160 -28.63 -5.81 2.73
C THR A 160 -28.72 -4.54 3.55
N GLU A 161 -29.93 -4.03 3.79
CA GLU A 161 -30.14 -2.86 4.62
C GLU A 161 -29.88 -3.19 6.09
N VAL A 162 -29.15 -2.31 6.78
CA VAL A 162 -28.92 -2.35 8.23
C VAL A 162 -29.78 -1.27 8.87
N ALA A 163 -30.62 -1.65 9.83
CA ALA A 163 -31.70 -0.79 10.31
C ALA A 163 -31.21 0.43 11.12
N SER A 164 -30.07 0.32 11.80
CA SER A 164 -29.51 1.40 12.62
C SER A 164 -27.99 1.30 12.72
N LEU A 165 -27.36 2.37 13.21
CA LEU A 165 -25.93 2.39 13.50
C LEU A 165 -25.56 1.41 14.62
N ASP A 166 -26.46 1.14 15.56
CA ASP A 166 -26.24 0.17 16.63
C ASP A 166 -26.14 -1.29 16.12
N GLU A 167 -26.70 -1.55 14.94
CA GLU A 167 -26.60 -2.86 14.26
C GLU A 167 -25.47 -2.92 13.24
N ALA A 168 -24.81 -1.78 12.99
CA ALA A 168 -23.73 -1.69 12.03
C ALA A 168 -22.48 -2.45 12.52
N ARG A 169 -21.78 -3.08 11.57
CA ARG A 169 -20.57 -3.86 11.82
C ARG A 169 -19.44 -3.40 10.90
N ALA A 170 -18.22 -3.77 11.24
CA ALA A 170 -17.08 -3.54 10.37
C ALA A 170 -17.37 -4.01 8.93
N GLY A 171 -16.96 -3.23 7.94
CA GLY A 171 -17.17 -3.50 6.52
C GLY A 171 -18.53 -3.09 5.95
N ASP A 172 -19.48 -2.61 6.78
CA ASP A 172 -20.72 -2.04 6.29
C ASP A 172 -20.46 -0.73 5.54
N VAL A 173 -21.21 -0.49 4.46
CA VAL A 173 -21.14 0.74 3.66
C VAL A 173 -22.07 1.79 4.28
N ILE A 174 -21.51 2.89 4.71
CA ILE A 174 -22.26 4.05 5.20
C ILE A 174 -22.52 5.00 4.04
N CYS A 175 -23.78 5.27 3.76
CA CYS A 175 -24.19 6.16 2.68
C CYS A 175 -24.62 7.52 3.22
N TYR A 176 -23.92 8.56 2.79
CA TYR A 176 -24.25 9.96 3.06
C TYR A 176 -24.82 10.67 1.82
N ASN A 177 -25.05 11.95 1.90
CA ASN A 177 -25.44 12.72 0.74
C ASN A 177 -24.22 13.00 -0.16
N GLY A 178 -24.19 12.34 -1.32
CA GLY A 178 -23.09 12.47 -2.28
C GLY A 178 -21.79 11.76 -1.91
N HIS A 179 -21.79 10.96 -0.83
CA HIS A 179 -20.60 10.30 -0.33
C HIS A 179 -20.89 8.90 0.22
N VAL A 180 -19.87 8.02 0.19
CA VAL A 180 -19.90 6.69 0.84
C VAL A 180 -18.58 6.39 1.52
N ALA A 181 -18.65 5.60 2.59
CA ALA A 181 -17.50 5.17 3.39
C ALA A 181 -17.71 3.73 3.91
N LEU A 182 -16.64 3.10 4.38
CA LEU A 182 -16.67 1.80 5.02
C LEU A 182 -16.59 1.96 6.54
N TYR A 183 -17.51 1.38 7.29
CA TYR A 183 -17.54 1.44 8.75
C TYR A 183 -16.48 0.52 9.35
N ASP A 184 -15.70 1.02 10.30
CA ASP A 184 -14.64 0.23 10.93
C ASP A 184 -15.10 -0.67 12.08
N GLY A 185 -16.38 -0.57 12.49
CA GLY A 185 -16.94 -1.31 13.61
C GLY A 185 -16.72 -0.65 14.98
N GLU A 186 -15.93 0.43 15.05
CA GLU A 186 -15.53 1.11 16.29
C GLU A 186 -15.89 2.60 16.33
N GLY A 187 -16.86 3.02 15.52
CA GLY A 187 -17.36 4.40 15.47
C GLY A 187 -16.65 5.31 14.47
N LYS A 188 -15.77 4.76 13.62
CA LYS A 188 -15.07 5.50 12.58
C LYS A 188 -15.32 4.92 11.20
N ILE A 189 -14.86 5.65 10.18
CA ILE A 189 -14.97 5.25 8.78
C ILE A 189 -13.63 5.27 8.06
N VAL A 190 -13.49 4.37 7.07
CA VAL A 190 -12.40 4.36 6.09
C VAL A 190 -12.97 4.81 4.77
N GLU A 191 -12.41 5.86 4.18
CA GLU A 191 -13.00 6.53 3.03
C GLU A 191 -11.96 7.21 2.13
N ALA A 192 -12.26 7.37 0.85
CA ALA A 192 -11.59 8.36 0.01
C ALA A 192 -12.35 9.69 0.16
N LEU A 193 -11.78 10.63 0.94
CA LEU A 193 -12.52 11.79 1.44
C LEU A 193 -12.60 12.93 0.42
N ASN A 194 -11.47 13.49 0.05
CA ASN A 194 -11.35 14.59 -0.92
C ASN A 194 -9.89 14.78 -1.35
N GLU A 195 -9.66 15.70 -2.30
CA GLU A 195 -8.35 15.96 -2.90
C GLU A 195 -7.27 16.44 -1.91
N ASN A 196 -7.67 17.05 -0.77
CA ASN A 196 -6.72 17.51 0.23
C ASN A 196 -6.33 16.43 1.23
N ALA A 197 -7.24 15.52 1.55
CA ALA A 197 -7.07 14.51 2.60
C ALA A 197 -6.70 13.13 2.03
N GLY A 198 -7.09 12.83 0.79
CA GLY A 198 -6.90 11.50 0.23
C GLY A 198 -7.78 10.45 0.90
N ILE A 199 -7.22 9.24 1.07
CA ILE A 199 -7.87 8.14 1.80
C ILE A 199 -7.54 8.27 3.28
N THR A 200 -8.58 8.27 4.13
CA THR A 200 -8.47 8.46 5.59
C THR A 200 -9.19 7.34 6.37
N CYS A 201 -8.94 7.22 7.68
CA CYS A 201 -9.59 6.21 8.54
C CYS A 201 -9.91 6.72 9.95
N ASP A 202 -9.95 8.03 10.16
CA ASP A 202 -10.02 8.64 11.49
C ASP A 202 -11.27 9.49 11.74
N ARG A 203 -12.10 9.70 10.71
CA ARG A 203 -13.35 10.46 10.87
C ARG A 203 -14.42 9.63 11.59
N PRO A 204 -15.20 10.27 12.51
CA PRO A 204 -16.33 9.62 13.14
C PRO A 204 -17.43 9.26 12.12
N VAL A 205 -18.11 8.16 12.33
CA VAL A 205 -19.19 7.67 11.43
C VAL A 205 -20.37 8.64 11.36
N ASP A 206 -20.60 9.43 12.38
CA ASP A 206 -21.66 10.44 12.50
C ASP A 206 -21.20 11.86 12.05
N CYS A 207 -20.10 11.92 11.31
CA CYS A 207 -19.54 13.19 10.79
C CYS A 207 -20.48 13.93 9.81
N ASP A 208 -21.48 13.23 9.26
CA ASP A 208 -22.53 13.78 8.40
C ASP A 208 -23.82 12.92 8.59
N THR A 209 -24.94 13.37 8.01
CA THR A 209 -26.22 12.67 8.09
C THR A 209 -26.15 11.34 7.36
N ILE A 210 -26.28 10.24 8.09
CA ILE A 210 -26.38 8.88 7.54
C ILE A 210 -27.75 8.71 6.87
N LEU A 211 -27.75 8.40 5.56
CA LEU A 211 -28.99 8.18 4.82
C LEU A 211 -29.44 6.71 4.84
N THR A 212 -28.50 5.80 4.77
CA THR A 212 -28.70 4.35 4.91
C THR A 212 -27.36 3.65 5.16
N ILE A 213 -27.43 2.45 5.71
CA ILE A 213 -26.29 1.57 5.95
C ILE A 213 -26.54 0.28 5.16
N ARG A 214 -25.53 -0.21 4.45
CA ARG A 214 -25.67 -1.36 3.53
C ARG A 214 -24.60 -2.40 3.83
N ARG A 215 -25.00 -3.66 4.03
CA ARG A 215 -24.12 -4.79 4.33
C ARG A 215 -23.85 -5.65 3.11
N PHE A 216 -22.56 -5.94 2.89
CA PHE A 216 -22.05 -6.84 1.87
C PHE A 216 -21.14 -7.92 2.49
N ALA A 217 -20.55 -7.64 3.64
CA ALA A 217 -19.64 -8.54 4.32
C ALA A 217 -20.35 -9.85 4.71
N ALA A 218 -19.63 -10.97 4.58
CA ALA A 218 -19.99 -12.21 5.23
C ALA A 218 -19.90 -12.05 6.77
N ASP A 219 -20.68 -12.83 7.51
CA ASP A 219 -20.54 -12.87 8.96
C ASP A 219 -19.10 -13.28 9.33
N ASP A 220 -18.52 -12.59 10.30
CA ASP A 220 -17.26 -13.04 10.88
C ASP A 220 -17.53 -14.44 11.48
N GLU A 221 -16.74 -15.44 11.08
CA GLU A 221 -16.83 -16.75 11.68
C GLU A 221 -16.61 -16.58 13.19
N ILE A 222 -17.64 -16.88 13.98
CA ILE A 222 -17.51 -16.96 15.42
C ILE A 222 -16.54 -18.11 15.65
N GLY A 223 -15.30 -17.78 16.03
CA GLY A 223 -14.28 -18.76 16.33
C GLY A 223 -14.87 -19.81 17.25
N GLU A 224 -14.92 -21.07 16.78
CA GLU A 224 -15.26 -22.20 17.64
C GLU A 224 -14.30 -22.13 18.83
N THR A 225 -14.82 -21.68 19.97
CA THR A 225 -14.18 -21.92 21.26
C THR A 225 -14.14 -23.42 21.43
N ASN A 226 -12.96 -24.01 21.14
CA ASN A 226 -12.66 -25.36 21.60
C ASN A 226 -12.86 -25.38 23.12
N ALA A 227 -14.05 -25.85 23.53
CA ALA A 227 -14.28 -26.35 24.85
C ALA A 227 -13.81 -27.80 24.85
N GLU A 228 -12.64 -28.04 25.48
CA GLU A 228 -12.31 -29.26 26.21
C GLU A 228 -11.22 -28.95 27.23
#